data_560f07eede6b792ed5cfa9a57e1c0867
#
_entry.id   560f07eede6b792ed5cfa9a57e1c0867
#
_cell.length_a   1.000
_cell.length_b   1.000
_cell.length_c   1.000
_cell.angle_alpha   90.00
_cell.angle_beta   90.00
_cell.angle_gamma   90.00
#
_symmetry.space_group_name_H-M   'P 1'
#
loop_
_entity.id
_entity.type
_entity.pdbx_description
1 polymer ?
#
loop_
_entity_poly.entity_id
_entity_poly.type
_entity_poly.pdbx_seq_one_letter_code
_entity_poly.pdbx_strand_id
1 'polypeptide(L)'
;MDRPKHLTRRQLLQLGAGAATAGFSRRVEIETSAVPAEPLRTRGIFLHVWDLQDEGVDRVLGWIKDAGLNHMLIAGSYHSGWFVHPGKAKRRLYLTQGGVLYFPPDPTIFRSTPIEPAVADFVRDTNWLRLAGEKLDRYGLQMSSWTIGAHSTRLGLRYPEYTQHTAYGDSLPHALSVGHDAVRRYLKALCRDLATNYPMYGLQLESFGWMSVNHGHHHERDLTGLRPMEQALLSTCFNPETMKKAKEKGIDVQKARATVRLVLDAAFREAPDRPPNHPASVAELEDRSPDLKAYNRFLGDLVNGLIVEIKRDALKGTSCKLLMQSGYQAEIADAVDGFACGAYGQPPEKVLEIVRSARGAAPARWNGDFPCFIRLGMGVPRSAEQLRAIVSAVKSGGSTGPIFYNYSESPPKMHSWVKGALQGL
;
A
#
# COMPACT_ATOMS: atom_id res chain seq x y z
N MET A 1 -33.85 -23.88 12.47
CA MET A 1 -32.74 -23.24 13.21
C MET A 1 -31.52 -23.24 12.28
N ASP A 2 -31.43 -22.22 11.46
CA ASP A 2 -30.31 -22.07 10.51
C ASP A 2 -29.09 -21.54 11.24
N ARG A 3 -27.96 -22.25 11.07
CA ARG A 3 -26.66 -21.82 11.61
C ARG A 3 -26.15 -20.59 10.84
N PRO A 4 -25.62 -19.55 11.49
CA PRO A 4 -25.04 -18.42 10.79
C PRO A 4 -23.84 -18.90 9.97
N LYS A 5 -23.81 -18.55 8.68
CA LYS A 5 -22.70 -18.82 7.77
C LYS A 5 -21.50 -17.97 8.20
N HIS A 6 -20.48 -18.61 8.73
CA HIS A 6 -19.20 -17.97 9.02
C HIS A 6 -18.60 -17.40 7.73
N LEU A 7 -18.29 -16.12 7.74
CA LEU A 7 -17.52 -15.48 6.67
C LEU A 7 -16.17 -16.17 6.54
N THR A 8 -15.86 -16.63 5.35
CA THR A 8 -14.58 -17.31 5.10
C THR A 8 -13.44 -16.29 5.09
N ARG A 9 -12.24 -16.75 5.47
CA ARG A 9 -10.98 -15.97 5.43
C ARG A 9 -10.78 -15.19 4.11
N ARG A 10 -11.42 -15.64 3.03
CA ARG A 10 -11.44 -15.06 1.70
C ARG A 10 -12.23 -13.74 1.62
N GLN A 11 -13.29 -13.61 2.40
CA GLN A 11 -14.13 -12.40 2.47
C GLN A 11 -13.49 -11.32 3.34
N LEU A 12 -12.72 -11.71 4.37
CA LEU A 12 -11.97 -10.79 5.23
C LEU A 12 -10.75 -10.15 4.52
N LEU A 13 -10.11 -10.87 3.60
CA LEU A 13 -8.98 -10.33 2.81
C LEU A 13 -9.43 -9.33 1.72
N GLN A 14 -10.69 -9.35 1.32
CA GLN A 14 -11.27 -8.37 0.40
C GLN A 14 -11.64 -7.04 1.07
N LEU A 15 -11.78 -7.01 2.39
CA LEU A 15 -12.13 -5.82 3.16
C LEU A 15 -10.92 -4.95 3.55
N GLY A 16 -9.70 -5.50 3.47
CA GLY A 16 -8.46 -4.79 3.86
C GLY A 16 -7.88 -3.83 2.80
N ALA A 17 -8.42 -3.79 1.58
CA ALA A 17 -7.90 -2.96 0.49
C ALA A 17 -8.87 -1.82 0.07
N GLY A 18 -9.93 -1.57 0.83
CA GLY A 18 -10.98 -0.68 0.41
C GLY A 18 -11.49 0.26 1.50
N ALA A 19 -10.64 1.13 2.02
CA ALA A 19 -11.10 2.24 2.83
C ALA A 19 -10.82 3.56 2.11
N ALA A 20 -11.63 3.90 1.14
CA ALA A 20 -12.05 5.26 0.75
C ALA A 20 -12.82 5.18 -0.58
N THR A 21 -14.08 5.36 -0.53
CA THR A 21 -15.01 6.01 -1.44
C THR A 21 -16.35 5.29 -1.47
N ALA A 22 -17.24 5.67 -0.55
CA ALA A 22 -18.68 5.52 -0.76
C ALA A 22 -19.16 6.78 -1.47
N GLY A 23 -19.44 6.66 -2.76
CA GLY A 23 -19.97 7.77 -3.55
C GLY A 23 -20.68 7.30 -4.82
N PHE A 24 -22.00 7.27 -4.78
CA PHE A 24 -22.93 7.32 -5.90
C PHE A 24 -22.85 6.28 -7.02
N SER A 25 -23.68 5.26 -6.92
CA SER A 25 -24.11 4.41 -8.04
C SER A 25 -25.05 5.19 -8.99
N ARG A 26 -24.48 5.87 -9.99
CA ARG A 26 -25.19 6.15 -11.24
C ARG A 26 -24.76 5.07 -12.23
N ARG A 27 -25.72 4.27 -12.70
CA ARG A 27 -25.51 3.43 -13.90
C ARG A 27 -25.20 4.37 -15.06
N VAL A 28 -23.92 4.45 -15.42
CA VAL A 28 -23.48 5.01 -16.70
C VAL A 28 -23.37 3.82 -17.65
N GLU A 29 -24.19 3.79 -18.68
CA GLU A 29 -23.96 2.91 -19.83
C GLU A 29 -22.67 3.35 -20.47
N ILE A 30 -21.61 2.54 -20.29
CA ILE A 30 -20.29 2.80 -20.89
C ILE A 30 -20.34 2.22 -22.29
N GLU A 31 -20.44 3.07 -23.30
CA GLU A 31 -20.07 2.70 -24.66
C GLU A 31 -18.61 2.25 -24.66
N THR A 32 -18.40 0.97 -24.94
CA THR A 32 -17.08 0.36 -25.02
C THR A 32 -16.43 0.66 -26.36
N SER A 33 -15.84 1.84 -26.50
CA SER A 33 -14.81 2.04 -27.53
C SER A 33 -13.58 1.24 -27.09
N ALA A 34 -13.23 0.17 -27.82
CA ALA A 34 -12.03 -0.62 -27.61
C ALA A 34 -10.81 0.28 -27.86
N VAL A 35 -10.19 0.78 -26.79
CA VAL A 35 -8.87 1.40 -26.90
C VAL A 35 -7.90 0.34 -27.40
N PRO A 36 -7.13 0.59 -28.47
CA PRO A 36 -6.12 -0.34 -28.95
C PRO A 36 -5.17 -0.69 -27.78
N ALA A 37 -4.99 -1.99 -27.53
CA ALA A 37 -4.16 -2.43 -26.43
C ALA A 37 -2.69 -2.16 -26.76
N GLU A 38 -2.11 -1.13 -26.15
CA GLU A 38 -0.68 -0.82 -26.27
C GLU A 38 0.21 -1.97 -25.77
N PRO A 39 1.46 -2.07 -26.23
CA PRO A 39 2.41 -3.06 -25.71
C PRO A 39 2.61 -2.89 -24.21
N LEU A 40 2.76 -4.01 -23.49
CA LEU A 40 3.03 -3.98 -22.05
C LEU A 40 4.37 -3.30 -21.76
N ARG A 41 4.34 -2.07 -21.24
CA ARG A 41 5.53 -1.26 -20.90
C ARG A 41 6.22 -1.78 -19.64
N THR A 42 5.44 -2.23 -18.66
CA THR A 42 5.91 -2.72 -17.37
C THR A 42 5.64 -4.21 -17.23
N ARG A 43 6.66 -5.00 -17.02
CA ARG A 43 6.60 -6.43 -16.70
C ARG A 43 7.46 -6.65 -15.49
N GLY A 44 6.83 -6.60 -14.30
CA GLY A 44 7.57 -6.51 -13.06
C GLY A 44 7.33 -7.66 -12.09
N ILE A 45 8.16 -7.69 -11.05
CA ILE A 45 8.01 -8.59 -9.91
C ILE A 45 8.40 -7.89 -8.62
N PHE A 46 7.62 -8.11 -7.56
CA PHE A 46 8.00 -7.74 -6.20
C PHE A 46 9.06 -8.70 -5.65
N LEU A 47 10.05 -8.16 -4.97
CA LEU A 47 11.03 -8.93 -4.24
C LEU A 47 11.46 -8.21 -2.97
N HIS A 48 12.08 -8.95 -2.08
CA HIS A 48 12.65 -8.41 -0.87
C HIS A 48 14.17 -8.39 -0.95
N VAL A 49 14.81 -7.50 -0.21
CA VAL A 49 16.27 -7.37 -0.23
C VAL A 49 16.98 -8.65 0.24
N TRP A 50 16.38 -9.43 1.14
CA TRP A 50 16.94 -10.73 1.53
C TRP A 50 16.92 -11.79 0.41
N ASP A 51 16.18 -11.57 -0.68
CA ASP A 51 16.26 -12.47 -1.86
C ASP A 51 17.61 -12.33 -2.55
N LEU A 52 18.14 -11.09 -2.61
CA LEU A 52 19.48 -10.80 -3.11
C LEU A 52 20.57 -11.38 -2.21
N GLN A 53 20.37 -11.32 -0.88
CA GLN A 53 21.30 -11.91 0.10
C GLN A 53 21.35 -13.43 0.00
N ASP A 54 20.18 -14.08 -0.10
CA ASP A 54 20.07 -15.53 -0.03
C ASP A 54 20.54 -16.23 -1.30
N GLU A 55 20.32 -15.62 -2.46
CA GLU A 55 20.53 -16.25 -3.76
C GLU A 55 21.64 -15.60 -4.60
N GLY A 56 22.08 -14.40 -4.21
CA GLY A 56 23.04 -13.59 -4.95
C GLY A 56 22.39 -12.70 -6.02
N VAL A 57 22.94 -11.49 -6.16
CA VAL A 57 22.39 -10.44 -7.04
C VAL A 57 22.32 -10.93 -8.50
N ASP A 58 23.38 -11.48 -9.05
CA ASP A 58 23.42 -11.91 -10.46
C ASP A 58 22.41 -13.01 -10.78
N ARG A 59 22.19 -13.94 -9.85
CA ARG A 59 21.22 -15.01 -10.04
C ARG A 59 19.79 -14.47 -10.08
N VAL A 60 19.44 -13.58 -9.16
CA VAL A 60 18.08 -12.98 -9.10
C VAL A 60 17.83 -12.10 -10.32
N LEU A 61 18.77 -11.21 -10.70
CA LEU A 61 18.62 -10.35 -11.87
C LEU A 61 18.60 -11.15 -13.17
N GLY A 62 19.44 -12.20 -13.27
CA GLY A 62 19.43 -13.12 -14.40
C GLY A 62 18.09 -13.81 -14.57
N TRP A 63 17.51 -14.33 -13.49
CA TRP A 63 16.18 -14.95 -13.53
C TRP A 63 15.09 -13.94 -13.97
N ILE A 64 15.11 -12.70 -13.44
CA ILE A 64 14.14 -11.66 -13.84
C ILE A 64 14.21 -11.43 -15.35
N LYS A 65 15.41 -11.23 -15.90
CA LYS A 65 15.64 -11.06 -17.34
C LYS A 65 15.15 -12.27 -18.15
N ASP A 66 15.55 -13.49 -17.76
CA ASP A 66 15.22 -14.74 -18.47
C ASP A 66 13.72 -15.05 -18.44
N ALA A 67 13.00 -14.60 -17.41
CA ALA A 67 11.55 -14.68 -17.33
C ALA A 67 10.83 -13.67 -18.24
N GLY A 68 11.55 -12.78 -18.94
CA GLY A 68 10.98 -11.76 -19.82
C GLY A 68 10.49 -10.52 -19.07
N LEU A 69 10.85 -10.39 -17.81
CA LEU A 69 10.56 -9.23 -16.99
C LEU A 69 11.57 -8.09 -17.25
N ASN A 70 11.15 -6.84 -17.04
CA ASN A 70 11.98 -5.67 -17.24
C ASN A 70 12.03 -4.75 -16.00
N HIS A 71 11.31 -5.11 -14.94
CA HIS A 71 11.15 -4.24 -13.79
C HIS A 71 11.13 -5.04 -12.48
N MET A 72 11.88 -4.57 -11.49
CA MET A 72 11.78 -5.10 -10.14
C MET A 72 11.28 -4.05 -9.16
N LEU A 73 10.31 -4.43 -8.32
CA LEU A 73 9.88 -3.65 -7.16
C LEU A 73 10.50 -4.27 -5.91
N ILE A 74 11.57 -3.63 -5.40
CA ILE A 74 12.30 -4.14 -4.25
C ILE A 74 11.91 -3.38 -2.99
N ALA A 75 11.67 -4.10 -1.90
CA ALA A 75 11.33 -3.48 -0.62
C ALA A 75 12.48 -2.63 -0.09
N GLY A 76 12.33 -1.30 -0.08
CA GLY A 76 13.29 -0.37 0.53
C GLY A 76 13.10 -0.23 2.05
N SER A 77 11.88 -0.44 2.52
CA SER A 77 11.48 -0.50 3.94
C SER A 77 10.36 -1.51 4.08
N TYR A 78 10.21 -2.11 5.27
CA TYR A 78 9.12 -3.06 5.49
C TYR A 78 8.65 -3.05 6.96
N HIS A 79 7.35 -3.30 7.13
CA HIS A 79 6.77 -3.61 8.42
C HIS A 79 7.08 -5.06 8.83
N SER A 80 6.66 -5.49 9.99
CA SER A 80 6.81 -6.88 10.42
C SER A 80 5.99 -7.82 9.53
N GLY A 81 6.55 -8.98 9.21
CA GLY A 81 5.88 -10.01 8.45
C GLY A 81 6.49 -11.38 8.68
N TRP A 82 5.68 -12.42 8.55
CA TRP A 82 6.09 -13.81 8.62
C TRP A 82 5.83 -14.47 7.29
N PHE A 83 6.91 -14.84 6.60
CA PHE A 83 6.87 -15.32 5.23
C PHE A 83 7.16 -16.81 5.13
N VAL A 84 6.50 -17.47 4.18
CA VAL A 84 6.81 -18.83 3.76
C VAL A 84 7.41 -18.77 2.36
N HIS A 85 8.62 -19.30 2.20
CA HIS A 85 9.37 -19.31 0.95
C HIS A 85 9.42 -20.73 0.35
N PRO A 86 8.49 -21.13 -0.52
CA PRO A 86 8.38 -22.50 -1.02
C PRO A 86 9.60 -22.98 -1.81
N GLY A 87 10.27 -22.06 -2.52
CA GLY A 87 11.41 -22.36 -3.38
C GLY A 87 12.78 -22.32 -2.70
N LYS A 88 12.89 -21.77 -1.49
CA LYS A 88 14.19 -21.59 -0.83
C LYS A 88 14.61 -22.82 -0.04
N ALA A 89 15.86 -23.23 -0.19
CA ALA A 89 16.46 -24.30 0.62
C ALA A 89 16.70 -23.87 2.06
N LYS A 90 17.05 -22.61 2.27
CA LYS A 90 17.24 -21.96 3.58
C LYS A 90 16.09 -20.97 3.82
N ARG A 91 15.77 -20.70 5.07
CA ARG A 91 14.74 -19.74 5.48
C ARG A 91 13.37 -19.97 4.83
N ARG A 92 12.89 -21.21 4.83
CA ARG A 92 11.53 -21.50 4.35
C ARG A 92 10.45 -20.79 5.16
N LEU A 93 10.70 -20.55 6.43
CA LEU A 93 9.92 -19.69 7.30
C LEU A 93 10.81 -18.54 7.75
N TYR A 94 10.39 -17.32 7.46
CA TYR A 94 11.19 -16.13 7.72
C TYR A 94 10.36 -15.05 8.42
N LEU A 95 10.77 -14.70 9.65
CA LEU A 95 10.27 -13.54 10.36
C LEU A 95 11.18 -12.35 10.06
N THR A 96 10.63 -11.30 9.49
CA THR A 96 11.39 -10.10 9.13
C THR A 96 11.80 -9.28 10.36
N GLN A 97 12.90 -8.57 10.25
CA GLN A 97 13.13 -7.41 11.10
C GLN A 97 12.17 -6.30 10.65
N GLY A 98 11.09 -6.13 11.38
CA GLY A 98 10.01 -5.21 11.00
C GLY A 98 10.28 -3.77 11.38
N GLY A 99 9.71 -2.83 10.60
CA GLY A 99 9.82 -1.40 10.83
C GLY A 99 11.22 -0.86 10.64
N VAL A 100 11.94 -1.37 9.63
CA VAL A 100 13.35 -1.07 9.34
C VAL A 100 13.55 -0.70 7.87
N LEU A 101 14.63 0.01 7.60
CA LEU A 101 15.14 0.25 6.25
C LEU A 101 16.00 -0.94 5.80
N TYR A 102 15.88 -1.31 4.54
CA TYR A 102 16.71 -2.35 3.92
C TYR A 102 17.84 -1.78 3.08
N PHE A 103 18.31 -0.60 3.47
CA PHE A 103 19.48 0.07 2.94
C PHE A 103 20.14 0.92 4.04
N PRO A 104 21.43 1.21 3.97
CA PRO A 104 22.10 2.16 4.87
C PRO A 104 21.60 3.58 4.57
N PRO A 105 20.95 4.27 5.55
CA PRO A 105 20.45 5.63 5.35
C PRO A 105 21.59 6.64 5.31
N ASP A 106 21.45 7.69 4.47
CA ASP A 106 22.35 8.83 4.47
C ASP A 106 22.10 9.71 5.71
N PRO A 107 23.04 9.80 6.66
CA PRO A 107 22.83 10.56 7.89
C PRO A 107 22.63 12.07 7.65
N THR A 108 23.08 12.59 6.52
CA THR A 108 22.89 14.02 6.18
C THR A 108 21.45 14.32 5.82
N ILE A 109 20.77 13.40 5.14
CA ILE A 109 19.36 13.51 4.77
C ILE A 109 18.47 13.38 6.01
N PHE A 110 18.77 12.43 6.90
CA PHE A 110 17.96 12.18 8.10
C PHE A 110 18.23 13.15 9.26
N ARG A 111 19.25 14.00 9.19
CA ARG A 111 19.61 14.96 10.24
C ARG A 111 18.46 15.90 10.64
N SER A 112 17.57 16.21 9.72
CA SER A 112 16.45 17.13 9.93
C SER A 112 15.21 16.48 10.57
N THR A 113 15.23 15.15 10.77
CA THR A 113 14.11 14.44 11.38
C THR A 113 14.44 13.99 12.81
N PRO A 114 13.52 14.14 13.78
CA PRO A 114 13.72 13.60 15.13
C PRO A 114 13.51 12.09 15.20
N ILE A 115 12.98 11.46 14.15
CA ILE A 115 12.82 10.02 14.05
C ILE A 115 14.11 9.43 13.48
N GLU A 116 14.82 8.67 14.28
CA GLU A 116 15.99 7.93 13.86
C GLU A 116 15.56 6.65 13.09
N PRO A 117 16.01 6.46 11.84
CA PRO A 117 15.68 5.26 11.09
C PRO A 117 16.30 4.01 11.73
N ALA A 118 15.50 2.96 11.88
CA ALA A 118 16.03 1.65 12.21
C ALA A 118 16.46 0.93 10.92
N VAL A 119 17.58 0.20 10.97
CA VAL A 119 18.19 -0.47 9.83
C VAL A 119 18.22 -1.98 10.06
N ALA A 120 17.93 -2.77 9.05
CA ALA A 120 18.03 -4.22 9.14
C ALA A 120 19.50 -4.65 9.31
N ASP A 121 19.76 -5.64 10.18
CA ASP A 121 21.12 -6.04 10.50
C ASP A 121 21.90 -6.52 9.28
N PHE A 122 21.26 -7.27 8.38
CA PHE A 122 21.92 -7.85 7.20
C PHE A 122 22.29 -6.84 6.10
N VAL A 123 21.91 -5.56 6.24
CA VAL A 123 22.31 -4.50 5.30
C VAL A 123 23.40 -3.59 5.89
N ARG A 124 23.82 -3.81 7.15
CA ARG A 124 24.86 -2.99 7.80
C ARG A 124 26.23 -3.10 7.10
N ASP A 125 26.58 -4.33 6.70
CA ASP A 125 27.87 -4.62 6.06
C ASP A 125 27.79 -4.65 4.53
N THR A 126 26.57 -4.74 3.96
CA THR A 126 26.37 -4.89 2.52
C THR A 126 25.16 -4.10 2.04
N ASN A 127 25.40 -3.11 1.19
CA ASN A 127 24.33 -2.36 0.54
C ASN A 127 23.80 -3.10 -0.69
N TRP A 128 22.86 -4.01 -0.47
CA TRP A 128 22.29 -4.86 -1.51
C TRP A 128 21.54 -4.08 -2.60
N LEU A 129 20.89 -2.95 -2.24
CA LEU A 129 20.24 -2.08 -3.23
C LEU A 129 21.25 -1.45 -4.18
N ARG A 130 22.40 -1.00 -3.67
CA ARG A 130 23.49 -0.45 -4.48
C ARG A 130 24.07 -1.52 -5.40
N LEU A 131 24.39 -2.71 -4.87
CA LEU A 131 24.91 -3.81 -5.66
C LEU A 131 23.97 -4.24 -6.79
N ALA A 132 22.66 -4.23 -6.55
CA ALA A 132 21.69 -4.50 -7.60
C ALA A 132 21.62 -3.35 -8.61
N GLY A 133 21.60 -2.10 -8.11
CA GLY A 133 21.57 -0.89 -8.93
C GLY A 133 22.71 -0.79 -9.94
N GLU A 134 23.95 -1.14 -9.52
CA GLU A 134 25.16 -1.13 -10.37
C GLU A 134 25.10 -2.14 -11.53
N LYS A 135 24.17 -3.10 -11.48
CA LYS A 135 24.07 -4.17 -12.48
C LYS A 135 22.85 -4.06 -13.38
N LEU A 136 21.95 -3.09 -13.15
CA LEU A 136 20.68 -2.98 -13.89
C LEU A 136 20.87 -2.92 -15.40
N ASP A 137 21.79 -2.08 -15.89
CA ASP A 137 22.05 -1.92 -17.32
C ASP A 137 22.50 -3.22 -18.00
N ARG A 138 23.36 -3.99 -17.31
CA ARG A 138 23.82 -5.29 -17.81
C ARG A 138 22.67 -6.27 -18.05
N TYR A 139 21.62 -6.19 -17.23
CA TYR A 139 20.45 -7.05 -17.34
C TYR A 139 19.29 -6.41 -18.10
N GLY A 140 19.38 -5.12 -18.47
CA GLY A 140 18.30 -4.38 -19.12
C GLY A 140 17.07 -4.22 -18.22
N LEU A 141 17.29 -3.97 -16.91
CA LEU A 141 16.24 -3.91 -15.90
C LEU A 141 16.08 -2.49 -15.34
N GLN A 142 14.88 -2.20 -14.91
CA GLN A 142 14.56 -1.04 -14.08
C GLN A 142 14.28 -1.48 -12.64
N MET A 143 14.59 -0.61 -11.67
CA MET A 143 14.34 -0.83 -10.25
C MET A 143 13.46 0.27 -9.69
N SER A 144 12.37 -0.11 -9.02
CA SER A 144 11.60 0.79 -8.15
C SER A 144 11.68 0.32 -6.71
N SER A 145 11.64 1.26 -5.77
CA SER A 145 11.49 0.91 -4.37
C SER A 145 10.02 0.68 -4.04
N TRP A 146 9.71 -0.48 -3.50
CA TRP A 146 8.49 -0.69 -2.74
C TRP A 146 8.71 -0.12 -1.35
N THR A 147 8.10 1.04 -1.09
CA THR A 147 8.40 1.87 0.06
C THR A 147 7.23 1.87 1.04
N ILE A 148 7.39 1.20 2.17
CA ILE A 148 6.43 1.22 3.26
C ILE A 148 6.70 2.45 4.14
N GLY A 149 5.70 3.33 4.29
CA GLY A 149 5.86 4.61 4.98
C GLY A 149 5.50 4.58 6.46
N ALA A 150 4.26 4.92 6.78
CA ALA A 150 3.78 5.14 8.14
C ALA A 150 3.50 3.84 8.94
N HIS A 151 3.61 2.67 8.31
CA HIS A 151 3.40 1.38 8.97
C HIS A 151 4.69 0.87 9.62
N SER A 152 4.89 1.18 10.89
CA SER A 152 6.09 0.75 11.63
C SER A 152 5.82 0.61 13.12
N THR A 153 5.51 -0.61 13.58
CA THR A 153 5.35 -0.90 15.01
C THR A 153 6.61 -0.58 15.82
N ARG A 154 7.79 -0.80 15.24
CA ARG A 154 9.08 -0.48 15.89
C ARG A 154 9.20 1.01 16.21
N LEU A 155 8.95 1.86 15.22
CA LEU A 155 9.04 3.32 15.40
C LEU A 155 7.89 3.82 16.29
N GLY A 156 6.68 3.28 16.15
CA GLY A 156 5.56 3.70 16.98
C GLY A 156 5.71 3.32 18.45
N LEU A 157 6.37 2.20 18.77
CA LEU A 157 6.73 1.86 20.18
C LEU A 157 7.84 2.75 20.73
N ARG A 158 8.79 3.18 19.86
CA ARG A 158 9.89 4.06 20.26
C ARG A 158 9.45 5.53 20.41
N TYR A 159 8.46 5.94 19.62
CA TYR A 159 7.97 7.33 19.54
C TYR A 159 6.44 7.37 19.60
N PRO A 160 5.81 6.97 20.72
CA PRO A 160 4.35 6.87 20.81
C PRO A 160 3.63 8.21 20.56
N GLU A 161 4.27 9.33 20.82
CA GLU A 161 3.75 10.68 20.55
C GLU A 161 3.57 10.96 19.05
N TYR A 162 4.27 10.24 18.17
CA TYR A 162 4.19 10.39 16.72
C TYR A 162 3.21 9.41 16.05
N THR A 163 2.48 8.61 16.84
CA THR A 163 1.53 7.64 16.31
C THR A 163 0.14 8.23 16.07
N GLN A 164 -0.71 7.51 15.33
CA GLN A 164 -2.15 7.78 15.37
C GLN A 164 -2.67 7.51 16.80
N HIS A 165 -3.57 8.37 17.25
CA HIS A 165 -4.27 8.20 18.52
C HIS A 165 -5.76 8.05 18.26
N THR A 166 -6.41 7.11 18.97
CA THR A 166 -7.86 6.93 18.91
C THR A 166 -8.60 8.14 19.50
N ALA A 167 -9.93 8.18 19.39
CA ALA A 167 -10.74 9.19 20.07
C ALA A 167 -10.61 9.16 21.60
N TYR A 168 -10.15 8.06 22.16
CA TYR A 168 -9.88 7.89 23.60
C TYR A 168 -8.48 8.38 24.01
N GLY A 169 -7.60 8.57 23.05
CA GLY A 169 -6.21 9.00 23.27
C GLY A 169 -5.22 7.82 23.27
N ASP A 170 -5.68 6.60 23.00
CA ASP A 170 -4.80 5.45 22.93
C ASP A 170 -3.95 5.51 21.66
N SER A 171 -2.65 5.27 21.81
CA SER A 171 -1.72 5.17 20.71
C SER A 171 -1.98 3.89 19.87
N LEU A 172 -1.88 4.00 18.55
CA LEU A 172 -1.82 2.88 17.62
C LEU A 172 -0.35 2.61 17.23
N PRO A 173 0.37 1.73 17.91
CA PRO A 173 1.82 1.60 17.74
C PRO A 173 2.26 1.23 16.32
N HIS A 174 1.41 0.55 15.54
CA HIS A 174 1.72 0.17 14.16
C HIS A 174 1.59 1.33 13.15
N ALA A 175 1.01 2.47 13.56
CA ALA A 175 0.57 3.54 12.68
C ALA A 175 1.18 4.90 13.07
N LEU A 176 2.18 5.36 12.33
CA LEU A 176 2.67 6.73 12.48
C LEU A 176 1.64 7.74 11.96
N SER A 177 1.48 8.86 12.65
CA SER A 177 0.54 9.92 12.28
C SER A 177 1.09 10.78 11.15
N VAL A 178 0.60 10.61 9.93
CA VAL A 178 0.99 11.44 8.77
C VAL A 178 0.57 12.92 8.90
N GLY A 179 -0.23 13.26 9.89
CA GLY A 179 -0.53 14.63 10.29
C GLY A 179 0.56 15.27 11.16
N HIS A 180 1.48 14.48 11.75
CA HIS A 180 2.55 14.96 12.60
C HIS A 180 3.79 15.39 11.79
N ASP A 181 4.34 16.58 12.05
CA ASP A 181 5.44 17.14 11.25
C ASP A 181 6.73 16.31 11.34
N ALA A 182 7.02 15.68 12.49
CA ALA A 182 8.15 14.78 12.64
C ALA A 182 8.04 13.57 11.68
N VAL A 183 6.84 12.99 11.57
CA VAL A 183 6.56 11.88 10.66
C VAL A 183 6.69 12.33 9.20
N ARG A 184 6.13 13.48 8.85
CA ARG A 184 6.24 14.04 7.48
C ARG A 184 7.70 14.26 7.08
N ARG A 185 8.53 14.83 7.99
CA ARG A 185 9.96 14.98 7.74
C ARG A 185 10.66 13.64 7.52
N TYR A 186 10.36 12.64 8.36
CA TYR A 186 10.91 11.29 8.23
C TYR A 186 10.53 10.64 6.89
N LEU A 187 9.26 10.68 6.50
CA LEU A 187 8.79 10.10 5.24
C LEU A 187 9.40 10.80 4.01
N LYS A 188 9.56 12.12 4.07
CA LYS A 188 10.25 12.87 3.01
C LYS A 188 11.74 12.53 2.95
N ALA A 189 12.41 12.37 4.09
CA ALA A 189 13.81 11.95 4.15
C ALA A 189 14.00 10.54 3.56
N LEU A 190 13.12 9.59 3.91
CA LEU A 190 13.11 8.24 3.33
C LEU A 190 13.00 8.26 1.80
N CYS A 191 12.04 9.02 1.27
CA CYS A 191 11.85 9.15 -0.18
C CYS A 191 13.05 9.86 -0.85
N ARG A 192 13.59 10.90 -0.21
CA ARG A 192 14.75 11.63 -0.73
C ARG A 192 15.97 10.75 -0.84
N ASP A 193 16.28 9.97 0.18
CA ASP A 193 17.45 9.09 0.20
C ASP A 193 17.38 8.04 -0.91
N LEU A 194 16.25 7.33 -1.01
CA LEU A 194 16.03 6.36 -2.08
C LEU A 194 16.14 6.97 -3.48
N ALA A 195 15.54 8.15 -3.69
CA ALA A 195 15.52 8.79 -5.01
C ALA A 195 16.86 9.42 -5.41
N THR A 196 17.75 9.73 -4.43
CA THR A 196 19.01 10.42 -4.71
C THR A 196 20.21 9.47 -4.77
N ASN A 197 20.21 8.47 -3.88
CA ASN A 197 21.36 7.62 -3.66
C ASN A 197 21.29 6.28 -4.40
N TYR A 198 20.17 6.00 -5.07
CA TYR A 198 19.94 4.75 -5.80
C TYR A 198 19.34 5.03 -7.19
N PRO A 199 19.64 4.22 -8.21
CA PRO A 199 19.10 4.38 -9.56
C PRO A 199 17.64 3.92 -9.64
N MET A 200 16.76 4.60 -8.89
CA MET A 200 15.35 4.26 -8.83
C MET A 200 14.59 4.83 -10.04
N TYR A 201 13.89 3.94 -10.76
CA TYR A 201 12.89 4.36 -11.73
C TYR A 201 11.73 5.09 -11.02
N GLY A 202 11.33 4.60 -9.87
CA GLY A 202 10.26 5.20 -9.08
C GLY A 202 10.20 4.69 -7.64
N LEU A 203 9.44 5.41 -6.82
CA LEU A 203 9.06 5.01 -5.47
C LEU A 203 7.58 4.61 -5.49
N GLN A 204 7.30 3.32 -5.31
CA GLN A 204 5.96 2.78 -5.15
C GLN A 204 5.55 2.93 -3.68
N LEU A 205 4.74 3.95 -3.39
CA LEU A 205 4.37 4.29 -2.01
C LEU A 205 3.25 3.39 -1.50
N GLU A 206 3.48 2.79 -0.34
CA GLU A 206 2.49 2.05 0.44
C GLU A 206 2.45 2.57 1.88
N SER A 207 1.26 2.65 2.46
CA SER A 207 1.06 3.09 3.85
C SER A 207 1.56 4.53 4.12
N PHE A 208 1.38 5.45 3.17
CA PHE A 208 1.64 6.89 3.34
C PHE A 208 0.38 7.66 3.75
N GLY A 209 -0.59 6.98 4.35
CA GLY A 209 -1.85 7.53 4.82
C GLY A 209 -2.22 6.99 6.19
N TRP A 210 -3.49 7.15 6.53
CA TRP A 210 -4.05 6.66 7.79
C TRP A 210 -4.18 5.15 7.78
N MET A 211 -3.80 4.52 8.89
CA MET A 211 -3.85 3.08 9.07
C MET A 211 -5.08 2.66 9.84
N SER A 212 -5.67 1.54 9.47
CA SER A 212 -6.76 0.94 10.21
C SER A 212 -6.26 0.27 11.50
N VAL A 213 -7.07 0.34 12.55
CA VAL A 213 -6.86 -0.41 13.78
C VAL A 213 -6.74 -1.93 13.51
N ASN A 214 -7.33 -2.43 12.42
CA ASN A 214 -7.26 -3.84 12.03
C ASN A 214 -5.94 -4.26 11.41
N HIS A 215 -5.02 -3.34 11.16
CA HIS A 215 -3.78 -3.62 10.44
C HIS A 215 -2.65 -4.19 11.32
N GLY A 216 -2.84 -4.25 12.62
CA GLY A 216 -1.92 -4.88 13.56
C GLY A 216 -2.34 -6.30 13.96
N HIS A 217 -2.06 -6.70 15.20
CA HIS A 217 -2.58 -7.93 15.81
C HIS A 217 -4.11 -7.89 15.87
N HIS A 218 -4.80 -8.93 15.41
CA HIS A 218 -6.25 -8.87 15.22
C HIS A 218 -7.04 -9.93 15.99
N HIS A 219 -6.47 -11.04 16.44
CA HIS A 219 -7.20 -12.03 17.21
C HIS A 219 -7.91 -11.45 18.42
N GLU A 220 -7.20 -10.65 19.19
CA GLU A 220 -7.65 -10.12 20.48
C GLU A 220 -8.76 -9.08 20.30
N ARG A 221 -8.78 -8.41 19.13
CA ARG A 221 -9.81 -7.41 18.80
C ARG A 221 -11.07 -8.01 18.20
N ASP A 222 -10.95 -9.15 17.53
CA ASP A 222 -12.07 -9.81 16.86
C ASP A 222 -13.14 -10.26 17.86
N LEU A 223 -12.76 -10.42 19.13
CA LEU A 223 -13.69 -10.75 20.22
C LEU A 223 -14.66 -9.62 20.58
N THR A 224 -14.39 -8.38 20.19
CA THR A 224 -15.22 -7.22 20.57
C THR A 224 -16.48 -7.05 19.73
N GLY A 225 -16.61 -7.75 18.59
CA GLY A 225 -17.75 -7.68 17.69
C GLY A 225 -17.95 -6.33 17.02
N LEU A 226 -16.90 -5.51 16.88
CA LEU A 226 -16.95 -4.23 16.17
C LEU A 226 -17.25 -4.44 14.70
N ARG A 227 -18.18 -3.66 14.17
CA ARG A 227 -18.54 -3.62 12.75
C ARG A 227 -17.55 -2.75 11.97
N PRO A 228 -17.47 -2.85 10.63
CA PRO A 228 -16.55 -2.05 9.81
C PRO A 228 -16.62 -0.54 10.05
N MET A 229 -17.80 0.01 10.30
CA MET A 229 -18.00 1.43 10.60
C MET A 229 -17.32 1.81 11.93
N GLU A 230 -17.53 1.04 12.97
CA GLU A 230 -16.94 1.29 14.31
C GLU A 230 -15.42 1.11 14.28
N GLN A 231 -14.92 0.15 13.50
CA GLN A 231 -13.48 -0.03 13.27
C GLN A 231 -12.89 1.19 12.54
N ALA A 232 -13.61 1.76 11.58
CA ALA A 232 -13.18 2.99 10.90
C ALA A 232 -13.16 4.19 11.86
N LEU A 233 -14.18 4.33 12.72
CA LEU A 233 -14.21 5.38 13.74
C LEU A 233 -13.09 5.23 14.77
N LEU A 234 -12.79 4.01 15.22
CA LEU A 234 -11.69 3.73 16.14
C LEU A 234 -10.32 4.02 15.50
N SER A 235 -10.24 3.94 14.16
CA SER A 235 -9.04 4.25 13.38
C SER A 235 -8.88 5.73 13.08
N THR A 236 -9.91 6.57 13.32
CA THR A 236 -9.83 8.02 13.09
C THR A 236 -8.77 8.62 14.00
N CYS A 237 -7.81 9.35 13.42
CA CYS A 237 -6.67 9.89 14.15
C CYS A 237 -7.03 11.16 14.92
N PHE A 238 -6.82 11.16 16.24
CA PHE A 238 -6.91 12.30 17.14
C PHE A 238 -5.58 12.58 17.84
N ASN A 239 -4.45 12.39 17.14
CA ASN A 239 -3.15 12.80 17.66
C ASN A 239 -3.13 14.29 18.00
N PRO A 240 -2.55 14.73 19.15
CA PRO A 240 -2.61 16.11 19.61
C PRO A 240 -2.15 17.16 18.59
N GLU A 241 -1.06 16.90 17.85
CA GLU A 241 -0.58 17.82 16.82
C GLU A 241 -1.55 17.90 15.63
N THR A 242 -2.10 16.75 15.21
CA THR A 242 -3.12 16.70 14.15
C THR A 242 -4.37 17.48 14.55
N MET A 243 -4.82 17.32 15.81
CA MET A 243 -5.96 18.08 16.35
C MET A 243 -5.68 19.58 16.42
N LYS A 244 -4.46 19.99 16.81
CA LYS A 244 -4.04 21.40 16.83
C LYS A 244 -4.15 22.01 15.42
N LYS A 245 -3.62 21.34 14.41
CA LYS A 245 -3.71 21.81 13.01
C LYS A 245 -5.15 21.93 12.51
N ALA A 246 -6.03 21.00 12.89
CA ALA A 246 -7.46 21.08 12.55
C ALA A 246 -8.11 22.32 13.19
N LYS A 247 -7.82 22.58 14.47
CA LYS A 247 -8.30 23.77 15.18
C LYS A 247 -7.83 25.06 14.51
N GLU A 248 -6.58 25.12 14.07
CA GLU A 248 -6.01 26.26 13.31
C GLU A 248 -6.73 26.50 11.97
N LYS A 249 -7.39 25.49 11.43
CA LYS A 249 -8.27 25.57 10.24
C LYS A 249 -9.73 25.90 10.59
N GLY A 250 -10.03 26.19 11.84
CA GLY A 250 -11.39 26.53 12.30
C GLY A 250 -12.31 25.32 12.49
N ILE A 251 -11.79 24.09 12.54
CA ILE A 251 -12.60 22.88 12.74
C ILE A 251 -12.78 22.63 14.23
N ASP A 252 -14.02 22.39 14.66
CA ASP A 252 -14.33 21.98 16.04
C ASP A 252 -14.01 20.48 16.22
N VAL A 253 -12.70 20.21 16.36
CA VAL A 253 -12.20 18.85 16.52
C VAL A 253 -12.63 18.18 17.82
N GLN A 254 -12.94 18.97 18.87
CA GLN A 254 -13.42 18.41 20.13
C GLN A 254 -14.84 17.83 19.96
N LYS A 255 -15.68 18.53 19.21
CA LYS A 255 -17.04 18.06 18.89
C LYS A 255 -16.99 16.85 17.97
N ALA A 256 -16.11 16.85 16.94
CA ALA A 256 -15.88 15.68 16.09
C ALA A 256 -15.44 14.46 16.92
N ARG A 257 -14.49 14.66 17.86
CA ARG A 257 -14.01 13.60 18.77
C ARG A 257 -15.09 13.08 19.70
N ALA A 258 -15.92 13.98 20.26
CA ALA A 258 -17.04 13.62 21.12
C ALA A 258 -18.09 12.81 20.37
N THR A 259 -18.38 13.16 19.11
CA THR A 259 -19.29 12.39 18.23
C THR A 259 -18.79 10.96 18.03
N VAL A 260 -17.50 10.79 17.71
CA VAL A 260 -16.89 9.46 17.54
C VAL A 260 -16.98 8.64 18.83
N ARG A 261 -16.63 9.24 19.98
CA ARG A 261 -16.73 8.55 21.28
C ARG A 261 -18.15 8.14 21.60
N LEU A 262 -19.13 9.02 21.40
CA LEU A 262 -20.54 8.73 21.68
C LEU A 262 -21.01 7.47 20.95
N VAL A 263 -20.67 7.34 19.67
CA VAL A 263 -21.05 6.20 18.84
C VAL A 263 -20.32 4.93 19.26
N LEU A 264 -19.01 5.01 19.53
CA LEU A 264 -18.21 3.86 19.97
C LEU A 264 -18.61 3.40 21.37
N ASP A 265 -18.85 4.32 22.33
CA ASP A 265 -19.29 4.00 23.70
C ASP A 265 -20.64 3.27 23.68
N ALA A 266 -21.56 3.69 22.79
CA ALA A 266 -22.82 3.00 22.60
C ALA A 266 -22.64 1.60 22.03
N ALA A 267 -21.77 1.45 21.02
CA ALA A 267 -21.45 0.15 20.43
C ALA A 267 -20.83 -0.80 21.45
N PHE A 268 -19.89 -0.33 22.28
CA PHE A 268 -19.23 -1.15 23.31
C PHE A 268 -20.19 -1.63 24.42
N ARG A 269 -21.19 -0.79 24.79
CA ARG A 269 -22.17 -1.17 25.82
C ARG A 269 -23.21 -2.16 25.31
N GLU A 270 -23.64 -2.01 24.06
CA GLU A 270 -24.78 -2.75 23.51
C GLU A 270 -24.35 -4.00 22.73
N ALA A 271 -23.05 -4.26 22.56
CA ALA A 271 -22.57 -5.40 21.81
C ALA A 271 -23.14 -6.73 22.36
N PRO A 272 -23.54 -7.68 21.47
CA PRO A 272 -23.42 -7.65 20.01
C PRO A 272 -24.47 -6.82 19.26
N ASP A 273 -25.52 -6.36 19.94
CA ASP A 273 -26.56 -5.52 19.38
C ASP A 273 -26.08 -4.08 19.20
N ARG A 274 -26.94 -3.24 18.68
CA ARG A 274 -26.71 -1.80 18.58
C ARG A 274 -27.97 -1.06 18.96
N PRO A 275 -27.85 0.12 19.58
CA PRO A 275 -29.02 0.91 19.95
C PRO A 275 -29.82 1.30 18.70
N PRO A 276 -31.13 1.55 18.85
CA PRO A 276 -31.93 2.18 17.80
C PRO A 276 -31.25 3.45 17.29
N ASN A 277 -31.28 3.69 16.00
CA ASN A 277 -30.64 4.85 15.34
C ASN A 277 -29.10 4.87 15.37
N HIS A 278 -28.43 3.76 15.70
CA HIS A 278 -26.98 3.64 15.49
C HIS A 278 -26.66 3.79 14.01
N PRO A 279 -25.69 4.64 13.61
CA PRO A 279 -25.39 4.86 12.20
C PRO A 279 -24.89 3.57 11.55
N ALA A 280 -25.32 3.31 10.33
CA ALA A 280 -24.91 2.12 9.57
C ALA A 280 -23.56 2.32 8.87
N SER A 281 -23.14 3.57 8.67
CA SER A 281 -21.89 3.92 7.98
C SER A 281 -21.30 5.22 8.51
N VAL A 282 -19.99 5.42 8.23
CA VAL A 282 -19.30 6.70 8.53
C VAL A 282 -19.97 7.85 7.77
N ALA A 283 -20.37 7.63 6.50
CA ALA A 283 -21.02 8.66 5.70
C ALA A 283 -22.34 9.14 6.33
N GLU A 284 -23.17 8.20 6.83
CA GLU A 284 -24.41 8.54 7.55
C GLU A 284 -24.12 9.34 8.83
N LEU A 285 -23.07 8.98 9.56
CA LEU A 285 -22.66 9.73 10.76
C LEU A 285 -22.14 11.13 10.39
N GLU A 286 -21.40 11.27 9.29
CA GLU A 286 -20.94 12.57 8.78
C GLU A 286 -22.10 13.49 8.38
N ASP A 287 -23.15 12.94 7.80
CA ASP A 287 -24.36 13.73 7.46
C ASP A 287 -25.10 14.21 8.71
N ARG A 288 -24.97 13.50 9.83
CA ARG A 288 -25.49 13.92 11.16
C ARG A 288 -24.54 14.83 11.93
N SER A 289 -23.23 14.86 11.56
CA SER A 289 -22.18 15.59 12.28
C SER A 289 -21.28 16.36 11.30
N PRO A 290 -21.62 17.62 10.97
CA PRO A 290 -20.81 18.46 10.09
C PRO A 290 -19.37 18.64 10.57
N ASP A 291 -19.13 18.67 11.90
CA ASP A 291 -17.79 18.80 12.48
C ASP A 291 -16.93 17.55 12.21
N LEU A 292 -17.51 16.34 12.31
CA LEU A 292 -16.82 15.11 11.96
C LEU A 292 -16.54 15.03 10.45
N LYS A 293 -17.49 15.44 9.62
CA LYS A 293 -17.32 15.52 8.16
C LYS A 293 -16.16 16.45 7.78
N ALA A 294 -16.13 17.65 8.38
CA ALA A 294 -15.05 18.61 8.18
C ALA A 294 -13.71 18.06 8.65
N TYR A 295 -13.68 17.36 9.78
CA TYR A 295 -12.46 16.76 10.32
C TYR A 295 -11.95 15.61 9.42
N ASN A 296 -12.80 14.71 8.99
CA ASN A 296 -12.40 13.61 8.09
C ASN A 296 -11.89 14.13 6.73
N ARG A 297 -12.52 15.17 6.19
CA ARG A 297 -12.01 15.86 5.00
C ARG A 297 -10.61 16.42 5.25
N PHE A 298 -10.39 17.12 6.35
CA PHE A 298 -9.07 17.63 6.74
C PHE A 298 -8.02 16.53 6.86
N LEU A 299 -8.37 15.37 7.43
CA LEU A 299 -7.47 14.21 7.48
C LEU A 299 -7.09 13.72 6.08
N GLY A 300 -8.04 13.70 5.14
CA GLY A 300 -7.77 13.40 3.73
C GLY A 300 -6.82 14.42 3.08
N ASP A 301 -7.06 15.70 3.32
CA ASP A 301 -6.20 16.79 2.80
C ASP A 301 -4.76 16.70 3.33
N LEU A 302 -4.56 16.25 4.56
CA LEU A 302 -3.21 16.00 5.11
C LEU A 302 -2.45 14.90 4.36
N VAL A 303 -3.14 13.82 3.98
CA VAL A 303 -2.53 12.74 3.18
C VAL A 303 -2.17 13.26 1.79
N ASN A 304 -3.12 13.89 1.11
CA ASN A 304 -2.91 14.45 -0.23
C ASN A 304 -1.76 15.46 -0.23
N GLY A 305 -1.73 16.34 0.78
CA GLY A 305 -0.65 17.32 0.98
C GLY A 305 0.72 16.66 1.19
N LEU A 306 0.79 15.54 1.91
CA LEU A 306 2.04 14.79 2.08
C LEU A 306 2.57 14.25 0.73
N ILE A 307 1.70 13.68 -0.11
CA ILE A 307 2.09 13.15 -1.42
C ILE A 307 2.62 14.28 -2.32
N VAL A 308 1.92 15.42 -2.35
CA VAL A 308 2.38 16.62 -3.08
C VAL A 308 3.73 17.12 -2.56
N GLU A 309 3.93 17.17 -1.23
CA GLU A 309 5.20 17.56 -0.63
C GLU A 309 6.34 16.59 -0.99
N ILE A 310 6.09 15.29 -0.99
CA ILE A 310 7.10 14.30 -1.40
C ILE A 310 7.55 14.57 -2.83
N LYS A 311 6.62 14.77 -3.77
CA LYS A 311 6.97 15.10 -5.17
C LYS A 311 7.78 16.37 -5.26
N ARG A 312 7.30 17.45 -4.62
CA ARG A 312 7.90 18.78 -4.70
C ARG A 312 9.26 18.88 -4.02
N ASP A 313 9.39 18.29 -2.81
CA ASP A 313 10.54 18.51 -1.93
C ASP A 313 11.54 17.33 -1.98
N ALA A 314 11.03 16.09 -1.82
CA ALA A 314 11.89 14.92 -1.72
C ALA A 314 12.43 14.46 -3.08
N LEU A 315 11.60 14.53 -4.14
CA LEU A 315 12.01 14.11 -5.48
C LEU A 315 12.56 15.25 -6.35
N LYS A 316 12.66 16.47 -5.80
CA LYS A 316 13.19 17.63 -6.53
C LYS A 316 14.60 17.36 -7.06
N GLY A 317 14.79 17.60 -8.37
CA GLY A 317 16.08 17.43 -9.05
C GLY A 317 16.47 15.99 -9.32
N THR A 318 15.54 15.03 -9.18
CA THR A 318 15.73 13.63 -9.57
C THR A 318 14.83 13.27 -10.74
N SER A 319 15.15 12.19 -11.46
CA SER A 319 14.29 11.58 -12.48
C SER A 319 13.36 10.52 -11.89
N CYS A 320 13.42 10.28 -10.59
CA CYS A 320 12.65 9.26 -9.91
C CYS A 320 11.14 9.57 -9.96
N LYS A 321 10.34 8.61 -10.38
CA LYS A 321 8.88 8.72 -10.42
C LYS A 321 8.25 8.54 -9.05
N LEU A 322 7.12 9.21 -8.83
CA LEU A 322 6.27 8.99 -7.68
C LEU A 322 5.08 8.11 -8.08
N LEU A 323 5.00 6.92 -7.51
CA LEU A 323 4.02 5.91 -7.87
C LEU A 323 3.17 5.54 -6.64
N MET A 324 1.86 5.46 -6.81
CA MET A 324 0.93 5.12 -5.73
C MET A 324 0.46 3.67 -5.83
N GLN A 325 0.43 2.97 -4.70
CA GLN A 325 -0.13 1.62 -4.60
C GLN A 325 -1.67 1.63 -4.43
N SER A 326 -2.32 2.55 -5.10
CA SER A 326 -3.76 2.75 -5.06
C SER A 326 -4.29 3.12 -6.45
N GLY A 327 -5.59 2.98 -6.65
CA GLY A 327 -6.27 3.48 -7.86
C GLY A 327 -6.14 4.99 -8.03
N TYR A 328 -6.57 5.48 -9.19
CA TYR A 328 -6.51 6.90 -9.54
C TYR A 328 -7.21 7.79 -8.50
N GLN A 329 -6.54 8.89 -8.14
CA GLN A 329 -7.03 9.92 -7.23
C GLN A 329 -6.80 11.29 -7.87
N ALA A 330 -7.89 11.99 -8.14
CA ALA A 330 -7.86 13.27 -8.85
C ALA A 330 -7.09 14.36 -8.07
N GLU A 331 -7.19 14.33 -6.74
CA GLU A 331 -6.61 15.32 -5.83
C GLU A 331 -5.09 15.36 -5.84
N ILE A 332 -4.45 14.26 -6.24
CA ILE A 332 -2.98 14.12 -6.29
C ILE A 332 -2.47 13.77 -7.69
N ALA A 333 -3.34 13.70 -8.69
CA ALA A 333 -2.98 13.21 -10.04
C ALA A 333 -1.89 14.02 -10.72
N ASP A 334 -1.80 15.31 -10.43
CA ASP A 334 -0.76 16.20 -10.98
C ASP A 334 0.60 16.03 -10.25
N ALA A 335 0.60 15.44 -9.07
CA ALA A 335 1.82 15.21 -8.29
C ALA A 335 2.41 13.82 -8.50
N VAL A 336 1.67 12.85 -9.04
CA VAL A 336 2.12 11.47 -9.18
C VAL A 336 2.28 11.07 -10.64
N ASP A 337 3.25 10.19 -10.90
CA ASP A 337 3.59 9.70 -12.23
C ASP A 337 2.87 8.38 -12.55
N GLY A 338 2.24 7.76 -11.56
CA GLY A 338 1.50 6.52 -11.74
C GLY A 338 0.64 6.10 -10.54
N PHE A 339 -0.40 5.35 -10.86
CA PHE A 339 -1.27 4.65 -9.92
C PHE A 339 -1.26 3.17 -10.25
N ALA A 340 -1.74 2.33 -9.35
CA ALA A 340 -1.80 0.89 -9.58
C ALA A 340 -3.18 0.34 -9.21
N CYS A 341 -3.49 -0.85 -9.72
CA CYS A 341 -4.62 -1.63 -9.20
C CYS A 341 -4.15 -3.02 -8.74
N GLY A 342 -4.85 -3.61 -7.78
CA GLY A 342 -4.58 -4.94 -7.27
C GLY A 342 -5.66 -5.93 -7.71
N ALA A 343 -5.25 -7.02 -8.37
CA ALA A 343 -6.13 -8.12 -8.78
C ALA A 343 -5.63 -9.47 -8.23
N TYR A 344 -5.19 -9.47 -6.98
CA TYR A 344 -4.63 -10.64 -6.31
C TYR A 344 -5.60 -11.81 -6.24
N GLY A 345 -5.19 -12.97 -6.78
CA GLY A 345 -5.96 -14.21 -6.69
C GLY A 345 -7.31 -14.21 -7.41
N GLN A 346 -7.50 -13.29 -8.38
CA GLN A 346 -8.73 -13.18 -9.15
C GLN A 346 -8.64 -13.97 -10.47
N PRO A 347 -9.74 -14.57 -10.97
CA PRO A 347 -9.79 -15.21 -12.27
C PRO A 347 -9.75 -14.14 -13.39
N PRO A 348 -9.42 -14.53 -14.65
CA PRO A 348 -9.17 -13.60 -15.75
C PRO A 348 -10.29 -12.60 -16.01
N GLU A 349 -11.55 -13.03 -15.98
CA GLU A 349 -12.73 -12.19 -16.18
C GLU A 349 -12.85 -11.10 -15.11
N LYS A 350 -12.58 -11.45 -13.87
CA LYS A 350 -12.59 -10.49 -12.75
C LYS A 350 -11.41 -9.54 -12.78
N VAL A 351 -10.24 -10.01 -13.21
CA VAL A 351 -9.05 -9.15 -13.47
C VAL A 351 -9.39 -8.10 -14.52
N LEU A 352 -10.01 -8.49 -15.63
CA LEU A 352 -10.43 -7.57 -16.69
C LEU A 352 -11.39 -6.49 -16.17
N GLU A 353 -12.40 -6.89 -15.39
CA GLU A 353 -13.35 -5.98 -14.76
C GLU A 353 -12.65 -4.98 -13.83
N ILE A 354 -11.78 -5.47 -12.93
CA ILE A 354 -11.04 -4.65 -11.97
C ILE A 354 -10.17 -3.62 -12.71
N VAL A 355 -9.39 -4.06 -13.70
CA VAL A 355 -8.47 -3.18 -14.43
C VAL A 355 -9.25 -2.13 -15.22
N ARG A 356 -10.32 -2.50 -15.94
CA ARG A 356 -11.17 -1.56 -16.67
C ARG A 356 -11.82 -0.53 -15.76
N SER A 357 -12.40 -0.97 -14.64
CA SER A 357 -13.02 -0.09 -13.65
C SER A 357 -12.02 0.90 -13.08
N ALA A 358 -10.85 0.41 -12.65
CA ALA A 358 -9.81 1.24 -12.07
C ALA A 358 -9.18 2.21 -13.12
N ARG A 359 -8.98 1.77 -14.36
CA ARG A 359 -8.49 2.63 -15.46
C ARG A 359 -9.53 3.65 -15.89
N GLY A 360 -10.81 3.28 -15.90
CA GLY A 360 -11.93 4.16 -16.23
C GLY A 360 -12.17 5.29 -15.22
N ALA A 361 -11.63 5.18 -14.01
CA ALA A 361 -11.66 6.27 -13.03
C ALA A 361 -10.72 7.43 -13.41
N ALA A 362 -9.68 7.17 -14.22
CA ALA A 362 -8.76 8.20 -14.69
C ALA A 362 -9.28 8.84 -16.00
N PRO A 363 -9.08 10.16 -16.18
CA PRO A 363 -9.41 10.83 -17.44
C PRO A 363 -8.68 10.18 -18.63
N ALA A 364 -9.30 10.18 -19.82
CA ALA A 364 -8.71 9.60 -21.03
C ALA A 364 -7.32 10.19 -21.38
N ARG A 365 -7.13 11.47 -21.10
CA ARG A 365 -5.85 12.17 -21.30
C ARG A 365 -4.73 11.79 -20.33
N TRP A 366 -5.07 11.13 -19.20
CA TRP A 366 -4.07 10.73 -18.23
C TRP A 366 -3.30 9.50 -18.75
N ASN A 367 -1.97 9.63 -18.88
CA ASN A 367 -1.07 8.65 -19.49
C ASN A 367 0.03 8.11 -18.55
N GLY A 368 -0.11 8.35 -17.25
CA GLY A 368 0.82 7.85 -16.24
C GLY A 368 0.93 6.32 -16.22
N ASP A 369 1.89 5.81 -15.46
CA ASP A 369 2.06 4.37 -15.27
C ASP A 369 0.86 3.79 -14.50
N PHE A 370 0.33 2.67 -15.00
CA PHE A 370 -0.84 2.02 -14.41
C PHE A 370 -0.70 0.50 -14.40
N PRO A 371 0.27 -0.04 -13.63
CA PRO A 371 0.43 -1.49 -13.53
C PRO A 371 -0.70 -2.15 -12.73
N CYS A 372 -0.91 -3.44 -13.01
CA CYS A 372 -1.81 -4.29 -12.25
C CYS A 372 -1.01 -5.32 -11.44
N PHE A 373 -1.24 -5.38 -10.13
CA PHE A 373 -0.58 -6.34 -9.24
C PHE A 373 -1.32 -7.67 -9.26
N ILE A 374 -0.58 -8.74 -9.55
CA ILE A 374 -1.08 -10.10 -9.68
C ILE A 374 -0.31 -11.01 -8.72
N ARG A 375 -1.00 -11.89 -7.99
CA ARG A 375 -0.34 -12.88 -7.14
C ARG A 375 0.14 -14.08 -7.95
N LEU A 376 1.38 -14.49 -7.69
CA LEU A 376 1.91 -15.83 -8.01
C LEU A 376 1.89 -16.65 -6.72
N GLY A 377 0.82 -17.36 -6.45
CA GLY A 377 0.70 -18.08 -5.19
C GLY A 377 -0.44 -19.09 -5.21
N MET A 378 -0.65 -19.75 -4.07
CA MET A 378 -1.69 -20.75 -3.93
C MET A 378 -3.09 -20.18 -4.23
N GLY A 379 -3.86 -20.91 -5.04
CA GLY A 379 -5.22 -20.54 -5.43
C GLY A 379 -5.35 -20.20 -6.91
N VAL A 380 -5.09 -18.99 -7.30
CA VAL A 380 -5.16 -18.49 -8.69
C VAL A 380 -3.88 -17.70 -8.97
N PRO A 381 -3.15 -17.97 -10.10
CA PRO A 381 -3.43 -18.97 -11.15
C PRO A 381 -3.15 -20.43 -10.73
N ARG A 382 -3.83 -21.38 -11.36
CA ARG A 382 -3.65 -22.83 -11.14
C ARG A 382 -2.89 -23.53 -12.26
N SER A 383 -2.71 -22.84 -13.40
CA SER A 383 -1.97 -23.35 -14.57
C SER A 383 -1.29 -22.21 -15.32
N ALA A 384 -0.35 -22.57 -16.23
CA ALA A 384 0.31 -21.62 -17.11
C ALA A 384 -0.68 -20.92 -18.05
N GLU A 385 -1.69 -21.65 -18.55
CA GLU A 385 -2.75 -21.12 -19.42
C GLU A 385 -3.59 -20.07 -18.68
N GLN A 386 -3.95 -20.36 -17.42
CA GLN A 386 -4.71 -19.40 -16.60
C GLN A 386 -3.87 -18.14 -16.31
N LEU A 387 -2.55 -18.28 -16.05
CA LEU A 387 -1.68 -17.12 -15.87
C LEU A 387 -1.62 -16.28 -17.15
N ARG A 388 -1.49 -16.92 -18.32
CA ARG A 388 -1.52 -16.23 -19.62
C ARG A 388 -2.85 -15.47 -19.82
N ALA A 389 -3.97 -16.10 -19.51
CA ALA A 389 -5.30 -15.46 -19.60
C ALA A 389 -5.41 -14.26 -18.66
N ILE A 390 -4.87 -14.34 -17.44
CA ILE A 390 -4.80 -13.22 -16.50
C ILE A 390 -3.97 -12.07 -17.07
N VAL A 391 -2.77 -12.33 -17.60
CA VAL A 391 -1.91 -11.29 -18.19
C VAL A 391 -2.55 -10.67 -19.43
N SER A 392 -3.23 -11.46 -20.26
CA SER A 392 -4.05 -10.96 -21.37
C SER A 392 -5.19 -10.04 -20.89
N ALA A 393 -5.86 -10.40 -19.81
CA ALA A 393 -6.91 -9.58 -19.20
C ALA A 393 -6.37 -8.23 -18.66
N VAL A 394 -5.17 -8.25 -18.07
CA VAL A 394 -4.46 -7.02 -17.64
C VAL A 394 -4.23 -6.09 -18.81
N LYS A 395 -3.67 -6.62 -19.93
CA LYS A 395 -3.44 -5.86 -21.17
C LYS A 395 -4.75 -5.31 -21.75
N SER A 396 -5.75 -6.17 -21.94
CA SER A 396 -7.05 -5.80 -22.50
C SER A 396 -7.87 -4.85 -21.63
N GLY A 397 -7.52 -4.75 -20.34
CA GLY A 397 -8.09 -3.79 -19.41
C GLY A 397 -7.49 -2.38 -19.51
N GLY A 398 -6.41 -2.20 -20.27
CA GLY A 398 -5.71 -0.91 -20.43
C GLY A 398 -4.65 -0.63 -19.36
N SER A 399 -4.14 -1.67 -18.68
CA SER A 399 -2.99 -1.55 -17.77
C SER A 399 -1.69 -1.39 -18.55
N THR A 400 -0.70 -0.69 -17.97
CA THR A 400 0.67 -0.63 -18.52
C THR A 400 1.43 -1.95 -18.38
N GLY A 401 0.96 -2.88 -17.57
CA GLY A 401 1.46 -4.24 -17.50
C GLY A 401 1.30 -4.90 -16.13
N PRO A 402 1.62 -6.20 -16.03
CA PRO A 402 1.56 -6.92 -14.77
C PRO A 402 2.79 -6.66 -13.91
N ILE A 403 2.59 -6.57 -12.60
CA ILE A 403 3.65 -6.76 -11.61
C ILE A 403 3.26 -7.94 -10.71
N PHE A 404 4.09 -8.96 -10.74
CA PHE A 404 3.84 -10.21 -10.02
C PHE A 404 4.24 -10.10 -8.55
N TYR A 405 3.38 -10.51 -7.65
CA TYR A 405 3.64 -10.60 -6.22
C TYR A 405 3.74 -12.07 -5.81
N ASN A 406 4.84 -12.55 -5.27
CA ASN A 406 6.20 -11.98 -5.27
C ASN A 406 7.23 -13.09 -5.56
N TYR A 407 8.49 -12.74 -5.67
CA TYR A 407 9.58 -13.65 -6.04
C TYR A 407 9.74 -14.81 -5.04
N SER A 408 9.96 -14.55 -3.76
CA SER A 408 10.28 -15.59 -2.79
C SER A 408 9.09 -16.40 -2.26
N GLU A 409 7.87 -15.83 -2.27
CA GLU A 409 6.66 -16.53 -1.81
C GLU A 409 6.02 -17.38 -2.90
N SER A 410 6.41 -17.18 -4.15
CA SER A 410 5.88 -17.94 -5.27
C SER A 410 6.48 -19.33 -5.33
N PRO A 411 5.68 -20.39 -5.54
CA PRO A 411 6.19 -21.73 -5.80
C PRO A 411 7.07 -21.75 -7.06
N PRO A 412 8.21 -22.49 -7.08
CA PRO A 412 9.12 -22.56 -8.24
C PRO A 412 8.44 -22.96 -9.56
N LYS A 413 7.43 -23.83 -9.49
CA LYS A 413 6.62 -24.20 -10.65
C LYS A 413 5.92 -22.98 -11.28
N MET A 414 5.46 -22.02 -10.49
CA MET A 414 4.79 -20.82 -11.02
C MET A 414 5.78 -19.85 -11.65
N HIS A 415 7.02 -19.81 -11.19
CA HIS A 415 8.10 -19.05 -11.83
C HIS A 415 8.31 -19.50 -13.28
N SER A 416 8.24 -20.80 -13.56
CA SER A 416 8.38 -21.32 -14.94
C SER A 416 7.25 -20.89 -15.88
N TRP A 417 6.08 -20.48 -15.36
CA TRP A 417 4.95 -20.02 -16.15
C TRP A 417 5.06 -18.57 -16.62
N VAL A 418 5.84 -17.75 -15.89
CA VAL A 418 5.90 -16.28 -16.11
C VAL A 418 6.34 -15.95 -17.54
N LYS A 419 7.43 -16.56 -18.00
CA LYS A 419 7.95 -16.36 -19.38
C LYS A 419 6.90 -16.64 -20.43
N GLY A 420 6.25 -17.81 -20.34
CA GLY A 420 5.21 -18.22 -21.28
C GLY A 420 3.96 -17.33 -21.23
N ALA A 421 3.63 -16.78 -20.06
CA ALA A 421 2.49 -15.88 -19.90
C ALA A 421 2.73 -14.50 -20.52
N LEU A 422 3.98 -14.09 -20.69
CA LEU A 422 4.36 -12.79 -21.28
C LEU A 422 4.64 -12.87 -22.78
N GLN A 423 4.78 -14.07 -23.36
CA GLN A 423 5.06 -14.25 -24.79
C GLN A 423 3.88 -13.85 -25.66
N GLY A 424 4.13 -13.01 -26.67
CA GLY A 424 3.14 -12.59 -27.67
C GLY A 424 2.16 -11.51 -27.17
N LEU A 425 2.45 -10.85 -26.04
CA LEU A 425 1.59 -9.81 -25.47
C LEU A 425 2.17 -8.40 -25.60
#